data_88267be0df3845c14cddced1bb2354c6
#
_entry.id   88267be0df3845c14cddced1bb2354c6
#
_cell.length_a   1.000
_cell.length_b   1.000
_cell.length_c   1.000
_cell.angle_alpha   90.00
_cell.angle_beta   90.00
_cell.angle_gamma   90.00
#
_symmetry.space_group_name_H-M   'P 1'
#
loop_
_entity.id
_entity.type
_entity.pdbx_description
1 polymer ?
#
loop_
_entity_poly.entity_id
_entity_poly.type
_entity_poly.pdbx_seq_one_letter_code
_entity_poly.pdbx_strand_id
1 'polypeptide(L)'
;EIRNRLNISLYPLESWYFDDDLCVRTLKEHFRVGTLEGLGLKDYECAVIGAGALLTYLLETQKNSLEHMRAITPYITDRFMVIDSSSRRNLELTEALREKVKRGSLLWVLDKTKTAMGARMLRSFIEQPLIDEDSINRRLDALEEINSREMDREEIREYLNPIYDMERLIGRVSYQSANPRDMISFKSSISMIPYIKQLVKSFSTEEMQCVYEDMDDLRDLYTLLESA
;
A
#
# COMPACT_ATOMS: atom_id res chain seq x y z
N GLU A 1 -10.01 26.77 1.99
CA GLU A 1 -10.35 25.78 3.00
C GLU A 1 -9.09 25.06 3.50
N ILE A 2 -8.24 24.44 2.66
CA ILE A 2 -7.00 23.73 3.02
C ILE A 2 -6.05 24.65 3.80
N ARG A 3 -5.82 25.88 3.34
CA ARG A 3 -4.94 26.86 4.00
C ARG A 3 -5.35 27.14 5.46
N ASN A 4 -6.66 27.24 5.69
CA ASN A 4 -7.20 27.55 7.01
C ASN A 4 -7.25 26.33 7.95
N ARG A 5 -7.39 25.11 7.39
CA ARG A 5 -7.44 23.88 8.19
C ARG A 5 -6.06 23.40 8.62
N LEU A 6 -5.08 23.51 7.74
CA LEU A 6 -3.75 22.91 7.96
C LEU A 6 -2.69 23.95 8.36
N ASN A 7 -3.03 25.25 8.35
CA ASN A 7 -2.13 26.37 8.66
C ASN A 7 -0.80 26.29 7.85
N ILE A 8 -0.91 25.94 6.56
CA ILE A 8 0.22 25.82 5.64
C ILE A 8 0.20 26.92 4.58
N SER A 9 1.38 27.28 4.09
CA SER A 9 1.49 28.17 2.94
C SER A 9 1.17 27.40 1.66
N LEU A 10 0.30 27.94 0.83
CA LEU A 10 -0.06 27.39 -0.48
C LEU A 10 0.54 28.28 -1.56
N TYR A 11 1.27 27.66 -2.49
CA TYR A 11 1.81 28.29 -3.67
C TYR A 11 1.07 27.72 -4.89
N PRO A 12 0.31 28.55 -5.63
CA PRO A 12 -0.34 28.08 -6.84
C PRO A 12 0.71 27.79 -7.92
N LEU A 13 0.53 26.68 -8.62
CA LEU A 13 1.27 26.40 -9.85
C LEU A 13 0.66 27.22 -11.00
N GLU A 14 1.48 27.54 -12.00
CA GLU A 14 1.02 28.21 -13.20
C GLU A 14 0.14 27.29 -14.04
N SER A 15 -0.78 27.86 -14.83
CA SER A 15 -1.79 27.09 -15.57
C SER A 15 -1.21 26.13 -16.60
N TRP A 16 -0.04 26.40 -17.13
CA TRP A 16 0.61 25.55 -18.13
C TRP A 16 1.00 24.16 -17.59
N TYR A 17 1.22 24.00 -16.25
CA TYR A 17 1.43 22.69 -15.63
C TYR A 17 0.24 21.74 -15.85
N PHE A 18 -0.95 22.28 -16.02
CA PHE A 18 -2.19 21.55 -16.18
C PHE A 18 -2.65 21.45 -17.64
N ASP A 19 -1.72 21.66 -18.58
CA ASP A 19 -1.99 21.47 -19.99
C ASP A 19 -2.13 19.97 -20.29
N ASP A 20 -3.22 19.58 -20.97
CA ASP A 20 -3.57 18.19 -21.24
C ASP A 20 -2.49 17.46 -22.03
N ASP A 21 -2.01 18.08 -23.11
CA ASP A 21 -1.01 17.46 -24.00
C ASP A 21 0.32 17.29 -23.26
N LEU A 22 0.70 18.27 -22.47
CA LEU A 22 1.90 18.21 -21.64
C LEU A 22 1.78 17.09 -20.61
N CYS A 23 0.68 17.03 -19.86
CA CYS A 23 0.46 16.02 -18.83
C CYS A 23 0.47 14.59 -19.39
N VAL A 24 -0.25 14.37 -20.49
CA VAL A 24 -0.30 13.06 -21.18
C VAL A 24 1.09 12.65 -21.68
N ARG A 25 1.81 13.58 -22.30
CA ARG A 25 3.17 13.33 -22.80
C ARG A 25 4.13 12.99 -21.66
N THR A 26 4.14 13.78 -20.60
CA THR A 26 5.03 13.57 -19.43
C THR A 26 4.81 12.20 -18.81
N LEU A 27 3.54 11.78 -18.64
CA LEU A 27 3.23 10.45 -18.09
C LEU A 27 3.68 9.33 -19.02
N LYS A 28 3.41 9.45 -20.34
CA LYS A 28 3.84 8.43 -21.30
C LYS A 28 5.36 8.27 -21.38
N GLU A 29 6.09 9.37 -21.39
CA GLU A 29 7.55 9.38 -21.41
C GLU A 29 8.13 8.77 -20.14
N HIS A 30 7.62 9.16 -18.97
CA HIS A 30 8.13 8.66 -17.68
C HIS A 30 7.89 7.16 -17.50
N PHE A 31 6.66 6.70 -17.76
CA PHE A 31 6.30 5.28 -17.60
C PHE A 31 6.62 4.43 -18.83
N ARG A 32 7.19 5.04 -19.90
CA ARG A 32 7.59 4.39 -21.17
C ARG A 32 6.45 3.60 -21.81
N VAL A 33 5.26 4.17 -21.85
CA VAL A 33 4.07 3.56 -22.44
C VAL A 33 3.62 4.33 -23.68
N GLY A 34 3.07 3.61 -24.66
CA GLY A 34 2.53 4.22 -25.87
C GLY A 34 1.18 4.89 -25.66
N THR A 35 0.36 4.36 -24.74
CA THR A 35 -1.00 4.84 -24.48
C THR A 35 -1.27 4.87 -22.97
N LEU A 36 -2.20 5.74 -22.53
CA LEU A 36 -2.65 5.79 -21.13
C LEU A 36 -3.50 4.57 -20.74
N GLU A 37 -4.04 3.84 -21.71
CA GLU A 37 -4.75 2.59 -21.49
C GLU A 37 -3.86 1.54 -20.83
N GLY A 38 -2.58 1.48 -21.21
CA GLY A 38 -1.58 0.60 -20.60
C GLY A 38 -1.31 0.91 -19.11
N LEU A 39 -1.70 2.10 -18.65
CA LEU A 39 -1.62 2.51 -17.25
C LEU A 39 -2.98 2.42 -16.53
N GLY A 40 -4.04 1.97 -17.20
CA GLY A 40 -5.40 1.95 -16.64
C GLY A 40 -6.02 3.34 -16.43
N LEU A 41 -5.52 4.37 -17.12
CA LEU A 41 -5.91 5.78 -16.90
C LEU A 41 -6.85 6.33 -17.99
N LYS A 42 -7.37 5.52 -18.89
CA LYS A 42 -8.17 5.95 -20.06
C LYS A 42 -9.35 6.87 -19.69
N ASP A 43 -10.07 6.50 -18.63
CA ASP A 43 -11.33 7.16 -18.26
C ASP A 43 -11.16 8.21 -17.13
N TYR A 44 -9.92 8.58 -16.81
CA TYR A 44 -9.61 9.45 -15.66
C TYR A 44 -8.91 10.76 -16.07
N GLU A 45 -9.55 11.57 -16.95
CA GLU A 45 -8.97 12.80 -17.48
C GLU A 45 -8.44 13.75 -16.39
N CYS A 46 -9.25 14.06 -15.38
CA CYS A 46 -8.81 14.92 -14.27
C CYS A 46 -7.63 14.33 -13.47
N ALA A 47 -7.60 13.02 -13.29
CA ALA A 47 -6.50 12.36 -12.59
C ALA A 47 -5.22 12.36 -13.43
N VAL A 48 -5.34 12.22 -14.76
CA VAL A 48 -4.22 12.33 -15.71
C VAL A 48 -3.60 13.71 -15.65
N ILE A 49 -4.42 14.77 -15.71
CA ILE A 49 -3.94 16.15 -15.60
C ILE A 49 -3.24 16.37 -14.26
N GLY A 50 -3.88 15.97 -13.16
CA GLY A 50 -3.30 16.13 -11.82
C GLY A 50 -2.00 15.35 -11.63
N ALA A 51 -1.93 14.12 -12.12
CA ALA A 51 -0.73 13.28 -12.04
C ALA A 51 0.41 13.82 -12.94
N GLY A 52 0.08 14.24 -14.16
CA GLY A 52 1.04 14.83 -15.09
C GLY A 52 1.63 16.14 -14.55
N ALA A 53 0.79 17.03 -14.02
CA ALA A 53 1.23 18.28 -13.40
C ALA A 53 2.15 18.01 -12.18
N LEU A 54 1.77 17.05 -11.32
CA LEU A 54 2.59 16.67 -10.18
C LEU A 54 3.93 16.10 -10.61
N LEU A 55 3.94 15.22 -11.62
CA LEU A 55 5.16 14.61 -12.14
C LEU A 55 6.09 15.68 -12.76
N THR A 56 5.55 16.60 -13.55
CA THR A 56 6.31 17.73 -14.10
C THR A 56 6.94 18.57 -12.98
N TYR A 57 6.17 18.92 -11.96
CA TYR A 57 6.68 19.65 -10.80
C TYR A 57 7.80 18.90 -10.07
N LEU A 58 7.65 17.58 -9.88
CA LEU A 58 8.67 16.77 -9.23
C LEU A 58 9.94 16.67 -10.07
N LEU A 59 9.85 16.51 -11.38
CA LEU A 59 11.00 16.48 -12.28
C LEU A 59 11.81 17.79 -12.23
N GLU A 60 11.15 18.93 -12.12
CA GLU A 60 11.80 20.23 -12.01
C GLU A 60 12.43 20.49 -10.65
N THR A 61 11.77 20.09 -9.58
CA THR A 61 12.20 20.41 -8.20
C THR A 61 13.20 19.43 -7.61
N GLN A 62 13.06 18.13 -7.89
CA GLN A 62 13.90 17.09 -7.29
C GLN A 62 15.27 16.97 -7.95
N LYS A 63 15.44 17.44 -9.21
CA LYS A 63 16.69 17.35 -10.00
C LYS A 63 17.28 15.92 -10.09
N ASN A 64 16.54 14.92 -9.69
CA ASN A 64 16.90 13.50 -9.76
C ASN A 64 15.98 12.80 -10.75
N SER A 65 16.46 11.72 -11.37
CA SER A 65 15.58 10.84 -12.13
C SER A 65 14.58 10.20 -11.16
N LEU A 66 13.29 10.32 -11.44
CA LEU A 66 12.22 9.67 -10.66
C LEU A 66 12.05 8.20 -11.06
N GLU A 67 13.13 7.51 -11.43
CA GLU A 67 13.12 6.12 -11.92
C GLU A 67 12.56 5.10 -10.92
N HIS A 68 12.52 5.47 -9.65
CA HIS A 68 11.87 4.66 -8.62
C HIS A 68 10.34 4.66 -8.73
N MET A 69 9.75 5.65 -9.38
CA MET A 69 8.30 5.71 -9.67
C MET A 69 8.01 4.94 -10.96
N ARG A 70 7.82 3.63 -10.84
CA ARG A 70 7.69 2.71 -11.98
C ARG A 70 6.26 2.40 -12.38
N ALA A 71 5.29 2.66 -11.50
CA ALA A 71 3.89 2.35 -11.73
C ALA A 71 3.01 3.48 -11.22
N ILE A 72 1.87 3.64 -11.86
CA ILE A 72 0.76 4.46 -11.41
C ILE A 72 -0.48 3.57 -11.38
N THR A 73 -1.20 3.61 -10.27
CA THR A 73 -2.41 2.81 -10.11
C THR A 73 -3.59 3.74 -9.84
N PRO A 74 -4.64 3.71 -10.65
CA PRO A 74 -5.82 4.51 -10.41
C PRO A 74 -6.50 4.06 -9.12
N TYR A 75 -6.79 5.02 -8.24
CA TYR A 75 -7.57 4.79 -7.05
C TYR A 75 -9.05 5.00 -7.34
N ILE A 76 -9.81 3.92 -7.30
CA ILE A 76 -11.24 3.93 -7.60
C ILE A 76 -12.02 3.99 -6.28
N THR A 77 -12.73 5.10 -6.05
CA THR A 77 -13.53 5.31 -4.84
C THR A 77 -14.78 4.44 -4.79
N ASP A 78 -15.31 4.05 -5.96
CA ASP A 78 -16.59 3.35 -6.09
C ASP A 78 -16.58 1.90 -5.57
N ARG A 79 -15.38 1.37 -5.27
CA ARG A 79 -15.23 0.04 -4.66
C ARG A 79 -15.39 0.03 -3.15
N PHE A 80 -15.37 1.20 -2.52
CA PHE A 80 -15.35 1.31 -1.07
C PHE A 80 -16.54 2.13 -0.56
N MET A 81 -17.05 1.73 0.60
CA MET A 81 -18.02 2.53 1.32
C MET A 81 -17.40 3.84 1.79
N VAL A 82 -17.97 4.96 1.36
CA VAL A 82 -17.54 6.28 1.82
C VAL A 82 -18.05 6.53 3.23
N ILE A 83 -17.15 6.55 4.19
CA ILE A 83 -17.45 6.88 5.59
C ILE A 83 -16.90 8.28 5.87
N ASP A 84 -17.77 9.25 6.14
CA ASP A 84 -17.35 10.61 6.47
C ASP A 84 -16.60 10.67 7.82
N SER A 85 -15.90 11.79 8.05
CA SER A 85 -15.07 11.97 9.25
C SER A 85 -15.86 11.96 10.55
N SER A 86 -17.12 12.42 10.52
CA SER A 86 -18.00 12.44 11.70
C SER A 86 -18.49 11.05 12.04
N SER A 87 -18.93 10.29 11.04
CA SER A 87 -19.34 8.89 11.19
C SER A 87 -18.18 8.02 11.67
N ARG A 88 -16.99 8.17 11.08
CA ARG A 88 -15.77 7.46 11.49
C ARG A 88 -15.45 7.69 12.96
N ARG A 89 -15.55 8.95 13.40
CA ARG A 89 -15.30 9.33 14.79
C ARG A 89 -16.39 8.83 15.73
N ASN A 90 -17.66 8.98 15.38
CA ASN A 90 -18.80 8.60 16.21
C ASN A 90 -18.91 7.08 16.41
N LEU A 91 -18.50 6.30 15.38
CA LEU A 91 -18.41 4.85 15.46
C LEU A 91 -17.12 4.35 16.13
N GLU A 92 -16.24 5.26 16.55
CA GLU A 92 -14.96 4.93 17.18
C GLU A 92 -14.16 3.86 16.40
N LEU A 93 -14.12 3.99 15.07
CA LEU A 93 -13.51 2.97 14.22
C LEU A 93 -12.01 2.82 14.46
N THR A 94 -11.28 3.92 14.57
CA THR A 94 -9.81 3.91 14.69
C THR A 94 -9.29 4.54 15.98
N GLU A 95 -10.09 5.40 16.62
CA GLU A 95 -9.74 6.14 17.83
C GLU A 95 -10.97 6.27 18.74
N ALA A 96 -10.77 6.21 20.04
CA ALA A 96 -11.82 6.44 21.03
C ALA A 96 -12.23 7.92 21.04
N LEU A 97 -13.53 8.18 21.22
CA LEU A 97 -14.14 9.52 21.12
C LEU A 97 -13.57 10.51 22.13
N ARG A 98 -13.33 10.06 23.36
CA ARG A 98 -12.90 10.93 24.48
C ARG A 98 -11.41 11.17 24.47
N GLU A 99 -10.62 10.11 24.40
CA GLU A 99 -9.17 10.17 24.62
C GLU A 99 -8.37 10.34 23.33
N LYS A 100 -9.02 10.18 22.16
CA LYS A 100 -8.38 10.22 20.83
C LYS A 100 -7.17 9.29 20.70
N VAL A 101 -7.25 8.16 21.39
CA VAL A 101 -6.23 7.08 21.33
C VAL A 101 -6.83 5.85 20.70
N LYS A 102 -5.97 4.95 20.18
CA LYS A 102 -6.40 3.69 19.56
C LYS A 102 -7.16 2.79 20.55
N ARG A 103 -6.76 2.78 21.83
CA ARG A 103 -7.38 1.94 22.87
C ARG A 103 -8.86 2.26 23.02
N GLY A 104 -9.70 1.21 22.99
CA GLY A 104 -11.16 1.34 23.08
C GLY A 104 -11.86 1.47 21.72
N SER A 105 -11.13 1.61 20.60
CA SER A 105 -11.71 1.65 19.25
C SER A 105 -11.94 0.24 18.68
N LEU A 106 -12.72 0.15 17.59
CA LEU A 106 -12.89 -1.09 16.84
C LEU A 106 -11.53 -1.64 16.35
N LEU A 107 -10.67 -0.78 15.81
CA LEU A 107 -9.32 -1.15 15.40
C LEU A 107 -8.52 -1.77 16.55
N TRP A 108 -8.63 -1.25 17.76
CA TRP A 108 -7.91 -1.81 18.91
C TRP A 108 -8.34 -3.23 19.25
N VAL A 109 -9.63 -3.52 19.14
CA VAL A 109 -10.18 -4.87 19.39
C VAL A 109 -9.70 -5.87 18.35
N LEU A 110 -9.75 -5.48 17.07
CA LEU A 110 -9.46 -6.35 15.92
C LEU A 110 -7.97 -6.52 15.66
N ASP A 111 -7.12 -5.52 16.03
CA ASP A 111 -5.71 -5.55 15.69
C ASP A 111 -4.93 -6.59 16.51
N LYS A 112 -4.81 -7.77 15.92
CA LYS A 112 -3.95 -8.87 16.36
C LYS A 112 -2.84 -9.16 15.34
N THR A 113 -2.57 -8.19 14.47
CA THR A 113 -1.56 -8.31 13.41
C THR A 113 -0.16 -8.50 14.00
N LYS A 114 0.71 -9.17 13.25
CA LYS A 114 2.09 -9.47 13.65
C LYS A 114 3.09 -8.48 13.05
N THR A 115 2.70 -7.78 11.98
CA THR A 115 3.57 -6.85 11.26
C THR A 115 2.97 -5.45 11.21
N ALA A 116 3.83 -4.42 11.11
CA ALA A 116 3.38 -3.04 10.96
C ALA A 116 2.61 -2.81 9.65
N MET A 117 3.01 -3.52 8.57
CA MET A 117 2.31 -3.50 7.28
C MET A 117 0.90 -4.07 7.40
N GLY A 118 0.74 -5.22 8.07
CA GLY A 118 -0.56 -5.82 8.36
C GLY A 118 -1.46 -4.91 9.20
N ALA A 119 -0.90 -4.21 10.20
CA ALA A 119 -1.66 -3.25 11.00
C ALA A 119 -2.18 -2.07 10.15
N ARG A 120 -1.37 -1.57 9.19
CA ARG A 120 -1.81 -0.54 8.24
C ARG A 120 -2.91 -1.05 7.31
N MET A 121 -2.76 -2.27 6.79
CA MET A 121 -3.75 -2.89 5.93
C MET A 121 -5.09 -3.10 6.67
N LEU A 122 -5.06 -3.61 7.90
CA LEU A 122 -6.26 -3.78 8.72
C LEU A 122 -6.95 -2.44 8.98
N ARG A 123 -6.18 -1.39 9.28
CA ARG A 123 -6.71 -0.04 9.45
C ARG A 123 -7.40 0.44 8.16
N SER A 124 -6.78 0.23 7.00
CA SER A 124 -7.36 0.57 5.70
C SER A 124 -8.68 -0.17 5.46
N PHE A 125 -8.77 -1.45 5.80
CA PHE A 125 -10.01 -2.24 5.67
C PHE A 125 -11.15 -1.70 6.52
N ILE A 126 -10.84 -1.19 7.72
CA ILE A 126 -11.84 -0.58 8.61
C ILE A 126 -12.27 0.81 8.12
N GLU A 127 -11.31 1.60 7.63
CA GLU A 127 -11.58 2.97 7.13
C GLU A 127 -12.26 2.99 5.77
N GLN A 128 -12.07 1.94 4.96
CA GLN A 128 -12.56 1.79 3.58
C GLN A 128 -13.12 0.38 3.37
N PRO A 129 -14.30 0.06 3.96
CA PRO A 129 -14.94 -1.24 3.75
C PRO A 129 -15.33 -1.44 2.29
N LEU A 130 -15.21 -2.68 1.81
CA LEU A 130 -15.69 -3.05 0.49
C LEU A 130 -17.22 -2.94 0.40
N ILE A 131 -17.74 -2.68 -0.81
CA ILE A 131 -19.16 -2.66 -1.13
C ILE A 131 -19.52 -3.89 -1.94
N ASP A 132 -18.61 -4.38 -2.78
CA ASP A 132 -18.82 -5.50 -3.68
C ASP A 132 -18.95 -6.80 -2.90
N GLU A 133 -20.11 -7.47 -3.06
CA GLU A 133 -20.47 -8.69 -2.33
C GLU A 133 -19.51 -9.85 -2.65
N ASP A 134 -19.12 -10.00 -3.90
CA ASP A 134 -18.23 -11.08 -4.32
C ASP A 134 -16.82 -10.92 -3.68
N SER A 135 -16.30 -9.70 -3.66
CA SER A 135 -15.03 -9.39 -3.01
C SER A 135 -15.08 -9.57 -1.48
N ILE A 136 -16.23 -9.29 -0.85
CA ILE A 136 -16.44 -9.53 0.58
C ILE A 136 -16.45 -11.04 0.84
N ASN A 137 -17.22 -11.79 0.07
CA ASN A 137 -17.34 -13.24 0.25
C ASN A 137 -15.99 -13.95 0.03
N ARG A 138 -15.22 -13.59 -0.99
CA ARG A 138 -13.86 -14.13 -1.19
C ARG A 138 -12.96 -13.95 0.04
N ARG A 139 -13.01 -12.79 0.70
CA ARG A 139 -12.25 -12.56 1.95
C ARG A 139 -12.79 -13.39 3.10
N LEU A 140 -14.11 -13.57 3.20
CA LEU A 140 -14.74 -14.41 4.23
C LEU A 140 -14.38 -15.89 4.04
N ASP A 141 -14.39 -16.39 2.80
CA ASP A 141 -13.97 -17.75 2.48
C ASP A 141 -12.51 -18.01 2.87
N ALA A 142 -11.62 -17.07 2.56
CA ALA A 142 -10.22 -17.16 2.99
C ALA A 142 -10.06 -17.15 4.51
N LEU A 143 -10.85 -16.34 5.22
CA LEU A 143 -10.85 -16.31 6.69
C LEU A 143 -11.37 -17.62 7.27
N GLU A 144 -12.42 -18.22 6.69
CA GLU A 144 -12.96 -19.51 7.12
C GLU A 144 -11.93 -20.61 6.94
N GLU A 145 -11.27 -20.69 5.78
CA GLU A 145 -10.21 -21.64 5.52
C GLU A 145 -9.04 -21.49 6.50
N ILE A 146 -8.52 -20.28 6.69
CA ILE A 146 -7.43 -20.00 7.64
C ILE A 146 -7.85 -20.35 9.08
N ASN A 147 -9.09 -20.07 9.45
CA ASN A 147 -9.59 -20.36 10.80
C ASN A 147 -9.77 -21.86 11.05
N SER A 148 -10.13 -22.61 10.03
CA SER A 148 -10.24 -24.08 10.11
C SER A 148 -8.88 -24.80 10.21
N ARG A 149 -7.81 -24.16 9.76
CA ARG A 149 -6.44 -24.68 9.71
C ARG A 149 -5.56 -24.02 10.78
N GLU A 150 -5.88 -24.33 12.04
CA GLU A 150 -5.25 -23.66 13.21
C GLU A 150 -3.71 -23.80 13.22
N MET A 151 -3.18 -24.98 12.90
CA MET A 151 -1.72 -25.22 12.90
C MET A 151 -1.02 -24.33 11.86
N ASP A 152 -1.52 -24.31 10.64
CA ASP A 152 -0.94 -23.50 9.56
C ASP A 152 -1.06 -22.00 9.87
N ARG A 153 -2.20 -21.58 10.44
CA ARG A 153 -2.41 -20.20 10.88
C ARG A 153 -1.37 -19.78 11.93
N GLU A 154 -1.14 -20.57 12.96
CA GLU A 154 -0.16 -20.23 13.99
C GLU A 154 1.26 -20.28 13.44
N GLU A 155 1.59 -21.22 12.56
CA GLU A 155 2.89 -21.28 11.90
C GLU A 155 3.15 -20.04 11.02
N ILE A 156 2.17 -19.60 10.22
CA ILE A 156 2.26 -18.35 9.48
C ILE A 156 2.50 -17.17 10.42
N ARG A 157 1.82 -17.12 11.57
CA ARG A 157 1.98 -16.06 12.57
C ARG A 157 3.39 -16.03 13.16
N GLU A 158 4.01 -17.20 13.37
CA GLU A 158 5.39 -17.30 13.84
C GLU A 158 6.38 -16.77 12.79
N TYR A 159 6.20 -17.10 11.50
CA TYR A 159 7.04 -16.57 10.43
C TYR A 159 6.84 -15.07 10.17
N LEU A 160 5.67 -14.53 10.50
CA LEU A 160 5.40 -13.09 10.41
C LEU A 160 6.06 -12.28 11.53
N ASN A 161 6.32 -12.87 12.71
CA ASN A 161 6.88 -12.16 13.86
C ASN A 161 8.23 -11.46 13.59
N PRO A 162 9.22 -12.11 12.93
CA PRO A 162 10.52 -11.50 12.66
C PRO A 162 10.51 -10.55 11.46
N ILE A 163 9.39 -10.35 10.78
CA ILE A 163 9.30 -9.47 9.62
C ILE A 163 9.21 -8.01 10.06
N TYR A 164 10.21 -7.24 9.69
CA TYR A 164 10.25 -5.80 9.90
C TYR A 164 9.36 -5.04 8.92
N ASP A 165 9.23 -3.74 9.12
CA ASP A 165 8.47 -2.85 8.21
C ASP A 165 9.22 -2.66 6.88
N MET A 166 9.03 -3.60 5.94
CA MET A 166 9.72 -3.61 4.66
C MET A 166 9.41 -2.37 3.80
N GLU A 167 8.19 -1.84 3.87
CA GLU A 167 7.83 -0.61 3.16
C GLU A 167 8.70 0.57 3.60
N ARG A 168 8.91 0.73 4.91
CA ARG A 168 9.77 1.78 5.45
C ARG A 168 11.25 1.55 5.14
N LEU A 169 11.68 0.31 5.16
CA LEU A 169 13.07 -0.03 4.82
C LEU A 169 13.36 0.28 3.35
N ILE A 170 12.47 -0.11 2.43
CA ILE A 170 12.59 0.22 1.00
C ILE A 170 12.54 1.74 0.79
N GLY A 171 11.66 2.45 1.50
CA GLY A 171 11.62 3.90 1.48
C GLY A 171 12.97 4.53 1.84
N ARG A 172 13.65 4.04 2.90
CA ARG A 172 14.99 4.52 3.26
C ARG A 172 16.04 4.23 2.20
N VAL A 173 15.96 3.08 1.55
CA VAL A 173 16.85 2.74 0.42
C VAL A 173 16.65 3.72 -0.73
N SER A 174 15.40 3.98 -1.10
CA SER A 174 15.05 4.91 -2.18
C SER A 174 15.53 6.34 -1.90
N TYR A 175 15.47 6.77 -0.64
CA TYR A 175 16.00 8.07 -0.20
C TYR A 175 17.51 8.08 0.10
N GLN A 176 18.23 6.97 -0.15
CA GLN A 176 19.67 6.82 0.13
C GLN A 176 20.04 7.12 1.60
N SER A 177 19.10 6.89 2.51
CA SER A 177 19.27 7.10 3.96
C SER A 177 19.33 5.80 4.76
N ALA A 178 19.31 4.66 4.06
CA ALA A 178 19.42 3.35 4.68
C ALA A 178 20.82 3.10 5.26
N ASN A 179 20.87 2.47 6.41
CA ASN A 179 22.11 2.06 7.07
C ASN A 179 22.29 0.53 7.02
N PRO A 180 23.49 -0.01 7.34
CA PRO A 180 23.73 -1.45 7.29
C PRO A 180 22.78 -2.29 8.17
N ARG A 181 22.32 -1.75 9.31
CA ARG A 181 21.33 -2.44 10.17
C ARG A 181 19.97 -2.56 9.48
N ASP A 182 19.56 -1.54 8.71
CA ASP A 182 18.36 -1.57 7.92
C ASP A 182 18.43 -2.70 6.88
N MET A 183 19.60 -2.92 6.26
CA MET A 183 19.82 -4.00 5.29
C MET A 183 19.78 -5.39 5.95
N ILE A 184 20.36 -5.54 7.13
CA ILE A 184 20.26 -6.79 7.91
C ILE A 184 18.80 -7.09 8.28
N SER A 185 18.05 -6.08 8.72
CA SER A 185 16.62 -6.23 9.04
C SER A 185 15.79 -6.60 7.81
N PHE A 186 16.12 -6.01 6.66
CA PHE A 186 15.47 -6.32 5.39
C PHE A 186 15.79 -7.75 4.93
N LYS A 187 17.06 -8.18 4.99
CA LYS A 187 17.48 -9.55 4.70
C LYS A 187 16.77 -10.58 5.61
N SER A 188 16.71 -10.30 6.91
CA SER A 188 15.99 -11.16 7.87
C SER A 188 14.50 -11.28 7.52
N SER A 189 13.87 -10.20 7.08
CA SER A 189 12.46 -10.22 6.67
C SER A 189 12.25 -11.05 5.41
N ILE A 190 13.09 -10.86 4.39
CA ILE A 190 13.01 -11.64 3.13
C ILE A 190 13.20 -13.13 3.39
N SER A 191 14.09 -13.52 4.31
CA SER A 191 14.37 -14.93 4.59
C SER A 191 13.14 -15.72 5.08
N MET A 192 12.11 -15.04 5.58
CA MET A 192 10.85 -15.67 6.04
C MET A 192 9.84 -15.89 4.91
N ILE A 193 9.95 -15.15 3.82
CA ILE A 193 8.96 -15.17 2.71
C ILE A 193 8.79 -16.58 2.10
N PRO A 194 9.87 -17.35 1.80
CA PRO A 194 9.72 -18.69 1.22
C PRO A 194 8.93 -19.66 2.11
N TYR A 195 9.10 -19.58 3.44
CA TYR A 195 8.36 -20.41 4.38
C TYR A 195 6.87 -20.07 4.40
N ILE A 196 6.53 -18.78 4.43
CA ILE A 196 5.14 -18.31 4.35
C ILE A 196 4.53 -18.74 3.01
N LYS A 197 5.23 -18.54 1.91
CA LYS A 197 4.78 -18.91 0.57
C LYS A 197 4.48 -20.40 0.47
N GLN A 198 5.33 -21.24 1.06
CA GLN A 198 5.12 -22.69 1.07
C GLN A 198 3.84 -23.09 1.83
N LEU A 199 3.56 -22.46 2.96
CA LEU A 199 2.32 -22.68 3.70
C LEU A 199 1.10 -22.20 2.91
N VAL A 200 1.16 -20.97 2.39
CA VAL A 200 0.07 -20.36 1.61
C VAL A 200 -0.30 -21.20 0.38
N LYS A 201 0.68 -21.85 -0.26
CA LYS A 201 0.45 -22.75 -1.39
C LYS A 201 -0.57 -23.87 -1.09
N SER A 202 -0.69 -24.29 0.16
CA SER A 202 -1.57 -25.38 0.57
C SER A 202 -3.03 -24.98 0.76
N PHE A 203 -3.34 -23.68 0.72
CA PHE A 203 -4.72 -23.17 0.80
C PHE A 203 -5.39 -23.24 -0.56
N SER A 204 -6.72 -23.33 -0.57
CA SER A 204 -7.50 -23.60 -1.77
C SER A 204 -8.39 -22.44 -2.22
N THR A 205 -8.67 -21.50 -1.33
CA THR A 205 -9.54 -20.35 -1.64
C THR A 205 -8.89 -19.41 -2.65
N GLU A 206 -9.70 -18.78 -3.50
CA GLU A 206 -9.26 -17.88 -4.57
C GLU A 206 -8.35 -16.75 -4.04
N GLU A 207 -8.72 -16.11 -2.94
CA GLU A 207 -7.94 -15.02 -2.33
C GLU A 207 -6.55 -15.51 -1.88
N MET A 208 -6.47 -16.72 -1.28
CA MET A 208 -5.18 -17.27 -0.85
C MET A 208 -4.32 -17.70 -2.03
N GLN A 209 -4.92 -18.20 -3.10
CA GLN A 209 -4.19 -18.51 -4.34
C GLN A 209 -3.65 -17.25 -5.01
N CYS A 210 -4.42 -16.17 -5.07
CA CYS A 210 -3.93 -14.86 -5.54
C CYS A 210 -2.73 -14.39 -4.71
N VAL A 211 -2.80 -14.49 -3.38
CA VAL A 211 -1.67 -14.14 -2.50
C VAL A 211 -0.45 -15.01 -2.80
N TYR A 212 -0.63 -16.30 -3.06
CA TYR A 212 0.47 -17.20 -3.42
C TYR A 212 1.13 -16.82 -4.75
N GLU A 213 0.35 -16.51 -5.76
CA GLU A 213 0.83 -16.15 -7.09
C GLU A 213 1.57 -14.80 -7.08
N ASP A 214 1.04 -13.82 -6.36
CA ASP A 214 1.63 -12.48 -6.25
C ASP A 214 2.88 -12.43 -5.36
N MET A 215 3.11 -13.45 -4.52
CA MET A 215 4.23 -13.47 -3.59
C MET A 215 5.53 -13.87 -4.29
N ASP A 216 6.50 -12.95 -4.40
CA ASP A 216 7.85 -13.22 -4.87
C ASP A 216 8.75 -13.66 -3.71
N ASP A 217 9.57 -14.68 -3.93
CA ASP A 217 10.53 -15.20 -2.93
C ASP A 217 11.71 -14.26 -2.68
N LEU A 218 11.97 -13.29 -3.56
CA LEU A 218 13.07 -12.31 -3.51
C LEU A 218 14.46 -12.95 -3.27
N ARG A 219 14.71 -14.13 -3.85
CA ARG A 219 15.96 -14.90 -3.65
C ARG A 219 17.19 -14.20 -4.16
N ASP A 220 17.08 -13.49 -5.26
CA ASP A 220 18.13 -12.67 -5.86
C ASP A 220 18.58 -11.56 -4.90
N LEU A 221 17.62 -10.85 -4.31
CA LEU A 221 17.88 -9.82 -3.31
C LEU A 221 18.46 -10.41 -2.02
N TYR A 222 17.94 -11.55 -1.57
CA TYR A 222 18.52 -12.24 -0.41
C TYR A 222 19.98 -12.59 -0.64
N THR A 223 20.31 -13.20 -1.79
CA THR A 223 21.67 -13.60 -2.13
C THR A 223 22.59 -12.39 -2.25
N LEU A 224 22.12 -11.29 -2.83
CA LEU A 224 22.87 -10.04 -2.92
C LEU A 224 23.23 -9.51 -1.53
N LEU A 225 22.23 -9.45 -0.63
CA LEU A 225 22.44 -8.97 0.74
C LEU A 225 23.25 -9.92 1.62
N GLU A 226 23.30 -11.22 1.31
CA GLU A 226 24.14 -12.20 2.01
C GLU A 226 25.61 -12.06 1.62
N SER A 227 25.89 -11.65 0.38
CA SER A 227 27.25 -11.50 -0.16
C SER A 227 27.88 -10.15 0.15
N ALA A 228 27.11 -9.18 0.64
CA ALA A 228 27.57 -7.81 0.93
C ALA A 228 28.01 -7.64 2.38
#